data_ddb27fe1b6febf8df7efef2706a685bd
#
_entry.id   ddb27fe1b6febf8df7efef2706a685bd
#
_cell.length_a   1.000
_cell.length_b   1.000
_cell.length_c   1.000
_cell.angle_alpha   90.00
_cell.angle_beta   90.00
_cell.angle_gamma   90.00
#
_symmetry.space_group_name_H-M   'P 1'
#
loop_
_entity.id
_entity.type
_entity.pdbx_description
1 polymer ?
#
loop_
_entity_poly.entity_id
_entity_poly.type
_entity_poly.pdbx_seq_one_letter_code
_entity_poly.pdbx_strand_id
1 'polypeptide(L)'
;QIWEALQASVHHGIDNLWAIMDVNSQQVDGAMSDVMDVGDIQKKINSFGALAIEVDAHDINAMRQARKENHEGRPLIILAISSPYQGMTFLKKRFPRLHYVRFNSEEERKEMNIKISNELRIEPIQY
;
A
#
# COMPACT_ATOMS: atom_id res chain seq x y z
N GLN A 1 -17.48 -1.84 3.92
CA GLN A 1 -17.98 -2.58 2.73
C GLN A 1 -16.98 -3.61 2.18
N ILE A 2 -15.69 -3.48 2.49
CA ILE A 2 -14.68 -4.45 2.02
C ILE A 2 -14.93 -5.85 2.60
N TRP A 3 -15.28 -5.94 3.87
CA TRP A 3 -15.50 -7.21 4.55
C TRP A 3 -16.74 -7.93 4.03
N GLU A 4 -17.80 -7.20 3.76
CA GLU A 4 -19.03 -7.73 3.16
C GLU A 4 -18.79 -8.21 1.73
N ALA A 5 -18.02 -7.47 0.95
CA ALA A 5 -17.65 -7.86 -0.40
C ALA A 5 -16.80 -9.14 -0.40
N LEU A 6 -15.85 -9.25 0.54
CA LEU A 6 -15.02 -10.43 0.71
C LEU A 6 -15.87 -11.66 1.08
N GLN A 7 -16.76 -11.49 2.06
CA GLN A 7 -17.68 -12.55 2.47
C GLN A 7 -18.58 -13.02 1.33
N ALA A 8 -19.14 -12.08 0.55
CA ALA A 8 -19.94 -12.41 -0.62
C ALA A 8 -19.12 -13.15 -1.69
N SER A 9 -17.90 -12.70 -1.97
CA SER A 9 -17.02 -13.35 -2.95
C SER A 9 -16.70 -14.79 -2.56
N VAL A 10 -16.41 -15.03 -1.30
CA VAL A 10 -16.18 -16.39 -0.79
C VAL A 10 -17.45 -17.24 -0.87
N HIS A 11 -18.61 -16.69 -0.43
CA HIS A 11 -19.88 -17.40 -0.47
C HIS A 11 -20.28 -17.85 -1.89
N HIS A 12 -20.04 -17.00 -2.88
CA HIS A 12 -20.36 -17.29 -4.27
C HIS A 12 -19.25 -18.06 -5.01
N GLY A 13 -18.18 -18.48 -4.33
CA GLY A 13 -17.07 -19.24 -4.93
C GLY A 13 -16.36 -18.48 -6.06
N ILE A 14 -16.19 -17.16 -5.93
CA ILE A 14 -15.53 -16.33 -6.94
C ILE A 14 -14.02 -16.56 -6.84
N ASP A 15 -13.51 -17.48 -7.63
CA ASP A 15 -12.12 -17.91 -7.65
C ASP A 15 -11.23 -17.16 -8.66
N ASN A 16 -11.82 -16.39 -9.55
CA ASN A 16 -11.12 -15.54 -10.52
C ASN A 16 -10.94 -14.09 -10.05
N LEU A 17 -11.32 -13.78 -8.80
CA LEU A 17 -11.08 -12.50 -8.18
C LEU A 17 -9.70 -12.49 -7.51
N TRP A 18 -8.91 -11.50 -7.84
CA TRP A 18 -7.75 -11.11 -7.05
C TRP A 18 -7.78 -9.60 -6.79
N ALA A 19 -7.40 -9.21 -5.58
CA ALA A 19 -7.35 -7.81 -5.15
C ALA A 19 -6.00 -7.52 -4.53
N ILE A 20 -5.52 -6.30 -4.71
CA ILE A 20 -4.29 -5.80 -4.08
C ILE A 20 -4.71 -4.81 -2.99
N MET A 21 -4.23 -5.04 -1.78
CA MET A 21 -4.39 -4.14 -0.64
C MET A 21 -3.05 -3.49 -0.33
N ASP A 22 -2.94 -2.17 -0.48
CA ASP A 22 -1.77 -1.41 -0.06
C ASP A 22 -1.71 -1.33 1.47
N VAL A 23 -0.67 -1.93 2.05
CA VAL A 23 -0.42 -1.94 3.50
C VAL A 23 0.81 -1.09 3.78
N ASN A 24 0.61 0.21 3.99
CA ASN A 24 1.66 1.22 4.10
C ASN A 24 1.90 1.74 5.54
N SER A 25 1.28 1.09 6.53
CA SER A 25 1.42 1.42 7.96
C SER A 25 1.00 2.83 8.36
N GLN A 26 0.30 3.56 7.50
CA GLN A 26 -0.25 4.87 7.84
C GLN A 26 -1.73 4.96 7.49
N GLN A 27 -2.42 5.85 8.19
CA GLN A 27 -3.83 6.13 7.97
C GLN A 27 -4.06 7.64 8.08
N VAL A 28 -4.37 8.29 6.96
CA VAL A 28 -4.48 9.74 6.85
C VAL A 28 -3.18 10.41 7.37
N ASP A 29 -3.21 11.09 8.50
CA ASP A 29 -2.08 11.85 9.05
C ASP A 29 -1.43 11.19 10.28
N GLY A 30 -1.57 9.88 10.44
CA GLY A 30 -1.00 9.15 11.56
C GLY A 30 -0.52 7.73 11.24
N ALA A 31 0.15 7.11 12.18
CA ALA A 31 0.44 5.68 12.09
C ALA A 31 -0.88 4.89 12.23
N MET A 32 -1.00 3.81 11.49
CA MET A 32 -2.19 2.96 11.55
C MET A 32 -2.45 2.45 12.97
N SER A 33 -1.38 2.14 13.73
CA SER A 33 -1.47 1.74 15.14
C SER A 33 -2.11 2.79 16.06
N ASP A 34 -1.94 4.07 15.73
CA ASP A 34 -2.36 5.18 16.58
C ASP A 34 -3.75 5.71 16.19
N VAL A 35 -4.09 5.62 14.91
CA VAL A 35 -5.38 6.12 14.38
C VAL A 35 -6.46 5.07 14.52
N MET A 36 -6.24 3.89 13.95
CA MET A 36 -7.13 2.73 14.08
C MET A 36 -6.34 1.46 13.74
N ASP A 37 -5.95 0.72 14.77
CA ASP A 37 -5.27 -0.55 14.58
C ASP A 37 -6.23 -1.58 13.97
N VAL A 38 -5.89 -2.05 12.78
CA VAL A 38 -6.65 -3.08 12.09
C VAL A 38 -6.21 -4.51 12.47
N GLY A 39 -5.21 -4.63 13.35
CA GLY A 39 -4.66 -5.92 13.79
C GLY A 39 -4.09 -6.75 12.65
N ASP A 40 -4.11 -8.07 12.81
CA ASP A 40 -3.60 -9.00 11.81
C ASP A 40 -4.57 -9.12 10.62
N ILE A 41 -4.31 -8.34 9.57
CA ILE A 41 -5.14 -8.29 8.35
C ILE A 41 -5.15 -9.64 7.64
N GLN A 42 -4.00 -10.32 7.57
CA GLN A 42 -3.87 -11.60 6.90
C GLN A 42 -4.77 -12.66 7.56
N LYS A 43 -4.71 -12.76 8.89
CA LYS A 43 -5.59 -13.68 9.62
C LYS A 43 -7.07 -13.35 9.45
N LYS A 44 -7.42 -12.06 9.44
CA LYS A 44 -8.82 -11.64 9.22
C LYS A 44 -9.31 -12.11 7.85
N ILE A 45 -8.57 -11.83 6.79
CA ILE A 45 -8.93 -12.23 5.43
C ILE A 45 -9.05 -13.75 5.32
N ASN A 46 -8.07 -14.48 5.84
CA ASN A 46 -8.08 -15.95 5.84
C ASN A 46 -9.28 -16.51 6.62
N SER A 47 -9.70 -15.84 7.71
CA SER A 47 -10.88 -16.24 8.50
C SER A 47 -12.20 -16.11 7.73
N PHE A 48 -12.28 -15.23 6.73
CA PHE A 48 -13.41 -15.15 5.81
C PHE A 48 -13.41 -16.27 4.75
N GLY A 49 -12.30 -17.01 4.61
CA GLY A 49 -12.16 -18.09 3.64
C GLY A 49 -11.45 -17.70 2.34
N ALA A 50 -11.00 -16.48 2.18
CA ALA A 50 -10.13 -16.07 1.08
C ALA A 50 -8.66 -16.48 1.35
N LEU A 51 -7.80 -16.42 0.34
CA LEU A 51 -6.36 -16.58 0.50
C LEU A 51 -5.70 -15.20 0.58
N ALA A 52 -4.99 -14.90 1.66
CA ALA A 52 -4.19 -13.69 1.80
C ALA A 52 -2.70 -14.02 1.73
N ILE A 53 -1.94 -13.26 0.91
CA ILE A 53 -0.49 -13.41 0.72
C ILE A 53 0.17 -12.05 0.92
N GLU A 54 1.16 -11.98 1.81
CA GLU A 54 1.98 -10.78 1.99
C GLU A 54 3.16 -10.78 1.02
N VAL A 55 3.40 -9.64 0.37
CA VAL A 55 4.53 -9.42 -0.52
C VAL A 55 5.11 -8.02 -0.35
N ASP A 56 6.39 -7.86 -0.66
CA ASP A 56 6.99 -6.53 -0.83
C ASP A 56 6.38 -5.86 -2.06
N ALA A 57 5.67 -4.74 -1.86
CA ALA A 57 5.05 -3.96 -2.94
C ALA A 57 6.06 -3.39 -3.93
N HIS A 58 7.32 -3.22 -3.51
CA HIS A 58 8.40 -2.68 -4.34
C HIS A 58 9.17 -3.75 -5.13
N ASP A 59 8.89 -5.04 -4.89
CA ASP A 59 9.39 -6.15 -5.69
C ASP A 59 8.35 -6.59 -6.72
N ILE A 60 8.51 -6.12 -7.96
CA ILE A 60 7.60 -6.45 -9.06
C ILE A 60 7.58 -7.95 -9.38
N ASN A 61 8.66 -8.68 -9.11
CA ASN A 61 8.70 -10.12 -9.36
C ASN A 61 7.95 -10.87 -8.27
N ALA A 62 8.08 -10.46 -6.99
CA ALA A 62 7.28 -11.00 -5.90
C ALA A 62 5.78 -10.78 -6.15
N MET A 63 5.37 -9.58 -6.59
CA MET A 63 4.00 -9.26 -6.95
C MET A 63 3.48 -10.15 -8.10
N ARG A 64 4.32 -10.38 -9.13
CA ARG A 64 3.98 -11.27 -10.26
C ARG A 64 3.85 -12.72 -9.85
N GLN A 65 4.67 -13.20 -8.91
CA GLN A 65 4.59 -14.56 -8.40
C GLN A 65 3.35 -14.75 -7.52
N ALA A 66 3.09 -13.83 -6.59
CA ALA A 66 1.90 -13.88 -5.73
C ALA A 66 0.60 -14.05 -6.52
N ARG A 67 0.48 -13.38 -7.69
CA ARG A 67 -0.68 -13.53 -8.56
C ARG A 67 -0.88 -14.94 -9.11
N LYS A 68 0.19 -15.74 -9.17
CA LYS A 68 0.17 -17.10 -9.73
C LYS A 68 -0.07 -18.18 -8.68
N GLU A 69 -0.15 -17.79 -7.40
CA GLU A 69 -0.39 -18.75 -6.32
C GLU A 69 -1.72 -19.46 -6.52
N ASN A 70 -1.71 -20.75 -6.22
CA ASN A 70 -2.91 -21.57 -6.29
C ASN A 70 -3.85 -21.21 -5.12
N HIS A 71 -5.01 -20.66 -5.43
CA HIS A 71 -5.99 -20.27 -4.43
C HIS A 71 -7.30 -21.08 -4.46
N GLU A 72 -7.36 -22.14 -5.29
CA GLU A 72 -8.36 -23.23 -5.29
C GLU A 72 -9.78 -22.82 -4.91
N GLY A 73 -10.50 -22.18 -5.82
CA GLY A 73 -11.90 -21.80 -5.62
C GLY A 73 -12.11 -20.67 -4.59
N ARG A 74 -11.06 -19.93 -4.23
CA ARG A 74 -11.11 -18.82 -3.26
C ARG A 74 -10.65 -17.51 -3.89
N PRO A 75 -11.18 -16.35 -3.47
CA PRO A 75 -10.59 -15.06 -3.80
C PRO A 75 -9.15 -14.96 -3.31
N LEU A 76 -8.25 -14.37 -4.12
CA LEU A 76 -6.86 -14.07 -3.75
C LEU A 76 -6.71 -12.61 -3.35
N ILE A 77 -6.20 -12.35 -2.15
CA ILE A 77 -5.92 -11.00 -1.66
C ILE A 77 -4.41 -10.86 -1.46
N ILE A 78 -3.79 -9.99 -2.23
CA ILE A 78 -2.36 -9.69 -2.15
C ILE A 78 -2.18 -8.50 -1.20
N LEU A 79 -1.59 -8.73 -0.04
CA LEU A 79 -1.21 -7.68 0.90
C LEU A 79 0.14 -7.10 0.46
N ALA A 80 0.10 -6.00 -0.24
CA ALA A 80 1.27 -5.32 -0.77
C ALA A 80 1.87 -4.42 0.32
N ILE A 81 2.90 -4.92 1.01
CA ILE A 81 3.59 -4.20 2.07
C ILE A 81 4.44 -3.10 1.43
N SER A 82 4.06 -1.86 1.64
CA SER A 82 4.69 -0.73 0.97
C SER A 82 5.31 0.27 1.94
N SER A 83 6.35 0.96 1.46
CA SER A 83 6.92 2.13 2.12
C SER A 83 6.48 3.40 1.38
N PRO A 84 5.71 4.31 2.02
CA PRO A 84 5.20 5.51 1.37
C PRO A 84 6.28 6.53 0.99
N TYR A 85 7.53 6.28 1.39
CA TYR A 85 8.70 7.11 1.03
C TYR A 85 9.74 6.35 0.19
N GLN A 86 9.37 5.19 -0.38
CA GLN A 86 10.27 4.45 -1.27
C GLN A 86 10.67 5.29 -2.47
N GLY A 87 11.98 5.32 -2.77
CA GLY A 87 12.56 6.19 -3.81
C GLY A 87 12.65 7.67 -3.44
N MET A 88 12.08 8.09 -2.30
CA MET A 88 12.09 9.47 -1.80
C MET A 88 12.48 9.49 -0.32
N THR A 89 13.68 8.99 -0.01
CA THR A 89 14.14 8.74 1.37
C THR A 89 14.16 10.00 2.25
N PHE A 90 14.27 11.19 1.65
CA PHE A 90 14.17 12.46 2.36
C PHE A 90 12.80 12.70 3.01
N LEU A 91 11.74 12.02 2.54
CA LEU A 91 10.40 12.07 3.14
C LEU A 91 10.27 11.21 4.40
N LYS A 92 11.22 10.29 4.66
CA LYS A 92 11.17 9.38 5.82
C LYS A 92 10.95 10.11 7.14
N LYS A 93 11.58 11.28 7.32
CA LYS A 93 11.43 12.11 8.52
C LYS A 93 10.01 12.66 8.75
N ARG A 94 9.17 12.65 7.72
CA ARG A 94 7.76 13.08 7.80
C ARG A 94 6.79 11.92 8.05
N PHE A 95 7.26 10.67 7.93
CA PHE A 95 6.45 9.51 8.26
C PHE A 95 5.98 9.58 9.73
N PRO A 96 4.72 9.27 10.06
CA PRO A 96 3.67 8.70 9.20
C PRO A 96 2.71 9.72 8.56
N ARG A 97 3.08 11.00 8.45
CA ARG A 97 2.24 12.08 7.93
C ARG A 97 2.54 12.37 6.46
N LEU A 98 2.34 11.37 5.59
CA LEU A 98 2.66 11.45 4.16
C LEU A 98 1.42 11.44 3.25
N HIS A 99 0.22 11.36 3.81
CA HIS A 99 -1.01 11.42 3.02
C HIS A 99 -1.15 12.78 2.28
N TYR A 100 -0.78 13.86 2.99
CA TYR A 100 -0.66 15.20 2.40
C TYR A 100 0.72 15.77 2.74
N VAL A 101 1.57 15.94 1.73
CA VAL A 101 2.85 16.62 1.90
C VAL A 101 2.62 18.12 1.75
N ARG A 102 2.65 18.86 2.87
CA ARG A 102 2.54 20.32 2.89
C ARG A 102 3.92 20.94 3.07
N PHE A 103 4.15 22.06 2.40
CA PHE A 103 5.37 22.84 2.52
C PHE A 103 5.10 24.06 3.39
N ASN A 104 6.07 24.41 4.23
CA ASN A 104 5.96 25.56 5.13
C ASN A 104 6.37 26.87 4.44
N SER A 105 7.09 26.81 3.33
CA SER A 105 7.53 27.95 2.54
C SER A 105 7.75 27.58 1.06
N GLU A 106 7.85 28.60 0.21
CA GLU A 106 8.20 28.41 -1.21
C GLU A 106 9.64 27.88 -1.38
N GLU A 107 10.54 28.27 -0.50
CA GLU A 107 11.92 27.76 -0.50
C GLU A 107 11.93 26.27 -0.24
N GLU A 108 11.20 25.79 0.78
CA GLU A 108 11.06 24.36 1.08
C GLU A 108 10.46 23.62 -0.11
N ARG A 109 9.44 24.20 -0.76
CA ARG A 109 8.82 23.60 -1.95
C ARG A 109 9.81 23.44 -3.10
N LYS A 110 10.59 24.50 -3.38
CA LYS A 110 11.63 24.47 -4.44
C LYS A 110 12.73 23.45 -4.13
N GLU A 111 13.24 23.43 -2.89
CA GLU A 111 14.23 22.46 -2.46
C GLU A 111 13.72 21.03 -2.65
N MET A 112 12.46 20.78 -2.26
CA MET A 112 11.85 19.47 -2.37
C MET A 112 11.64 19.06 -3.83
N ASN A 113 11.23 20.00 -4.70
CA ASN A 113 11.10 19.77 -6.14
C ASN A 113 12.43 19.34 -6.77
N ILE A 114 13.53 19.98 -6.40
CA ILE A 114 14.88 19.60 -6.86
C ILE A 114 15.24 18.19 -6.38
N LYS A 115 14.96 17.87 -5.11
CA LYS A 115 15.23 16.52 -4.56
C LYS A 115 14.43 15.44 -5.29
N ILE A 116 13.14 15.66 -5.52
CA ILE A 116 12.27 14.73 -6.26
C ILE A 116 12.80 14.55 -7.69
N SER A 117 13.12 15.65 -8.36
CA SER A 117 13.62 15.62 -9.74
C SER A 117 14.92 14.83 -9.86
N ASN A 118 15.84 15.00 -8.91
CA ASN A 118 17.10 14.26 -8.86
C ASN A 118 16.87 12.75 -8.62
N GLU A 119 16.00 12.39 -7.68
CA GLU A 119 15.66 10.98 -7.38
C GLU A 119 14.99 10.29 -8.57
N LEU A 120 14.07 10.99 -9.23
CA LEU A 120 13.33 10.48 -10.39
C LEU A 120 14.09 10.64 -11.71
N ARG A 121 15.22 11.36 -11.73
CA ARG A 121 16.01 11.71 -12.93
C ARG A 121 15.18 12.43 -14.00
N ILE A 122 14.38 13.38 -13.57
CA ILE A 122 13.52 14.22 -14.43
C ILE A 122 13.91 15.70 -14.25
N GLU A 123 13.55 16.54 -15.22
CA GLU A 123 13.71 17.99 -15.07
C GLU A 123 12.80 18.55 -13.96
N PRO A 124 13.31 19.51 -13.15
CA PRO A 124 12.49 20.17 -12.14
C PRO A 124 11.28 20.89 -12.76
N ILE A 125 10.12 20.75 -12.12
CA ILE A 125 8.92 21.44 -12.57
C ILE A 125 9.09 22.95 -12.37
N GLN A 126 8.89 23.72 -13.43
CA GLN A 126 8.87 25.18 -13.38
C GLN A 126 7.43 25.64 -13.07
N TYR A 127 7.28 26.52 -12.07
CA TYR A 127 5.99 27.08 -11.64
C TYR A 127 5.91 28.56 -11.98
#